data_10cd17f8ade50caff6511374c87d47a8
#
_entry.id   10cd17f8ade50caff6511374c87d47a8
#
_cell.length_a   1.000
_cell.length_b   1.000
_cell.length_c   1.000
_cell.angle_alpha   90.00
_cell.angle_beta   90.00
_cell.angle_gamma   90.00
#
_symmetry.space_group_name_H-M   'P 1'
#
loop_
_entity.id
_entity.type
_entity.pdbx_description
1 polymer ?
#
loop_
_entity_poly.entity_id
_entity_poly.type
_entity_poly.pdbx_seq_one_letter_code
_entity_poly.pdbx_strand_id
1 'polypeptide(L)'
;MRIIEENGQYTLYKEQEAIGTAVLDGQAIRQFEIAPQWRGRGYGSYLLKEILRRGGGLDPKQATRFTAPLPCDAAGVALAEKFDFAADGAQLVRRRVPDLSAVQLCHEFLAARLAPGGLYVDATCGNGHDTQFLCELAGPTGRVLGLDIQQQAVDNTNARLAAAGYGVVGRAMVHDHARLAEVLKPGTADCVLFNFGWLPGAEHAVHSTADGSVPALRAALEALRPGGVLAAVLYSGKIIGDAEKKAALVFFKSLPLTTYTVLVCEFANWADTAPLPCFVIKK
;
A
#
# COMPACT_ATOMS: atom_id res chain seq x y z
N MET A 1 3.22 31.56 -12.41
CA MET A 1 2.54 31.53 -11.08
C MET A 1 3.43 30.89 -10.06
N ARG A 2 3.45 31.42 -8.85
CA ARG A 2 4.27 30.95 -7.73
C ARG A 2 3.43 30.95 -6.46
N ILE A 3 3.58 29.93 -5.62
CA ILE A 3 2.98 29.90 -4.27
C ILE A 3 4.10 29.93 -3.25
N ILE A 4 4.03 30.90 -2.36
CA ILE A 4 4.92 31.03 -1.19
C ILE A 4 4.13 30.58 0.02
N GLU A 5 4.79 29.80 0.88
CA GLU A 5 4.24 29.36 2.16
C GLU A 5 5.08 29.92 3.31
N GLU A 6 4.41 30.54 4.26
CA GLU A 6 5.00 31.06 5.48
C GLU A 6 4.05 30.76 6.64
N ASN A 7 4.50 29.91 7.57
CA ASN A 7 3.74 29.57 8.79
C ASN A 7 2.28 29.10 8.53
N GLY A 8 2.07 28.25 7.52
CA GLY A 8 0.75 27.75 7.15
C GLY A 8 -0.10 28.73 6.32
N GLN A 9 0.40 29.90 6.04
CA GLN A 9 -0.21 30.82 5.08
C GLN A 9 0.37 30.59 3.69
N TYR A 10 -0.49 30.37 2.73
CA TYR A 10 -0.17 30.20 1.30
C TYR A 10 -0.57 31.44 0.54
N THR A 11 0.37 32.09 -0.13
CA THR A 11 0.10 33.24 -1.00
C THR A 11 0.40 32.90 -2.44
N LEU A 12 -0.62 33.01 -3.30
CA LEU A 12 -0.51 32.81 -4.74
C LEU A 12 -0.13 34.10 -5.42
N TYR A 13 0.97 34.09 -6.18
CA TYR A 13 1.45 35.20 -6.98
C TYR A 13 1.30 34.94 -8.47
N LYS A 14 0.87 35.96 -9.20
CA LYS A 14 1.05 36.09 -10.64
C LYS A 14 2.06 37.18 -10.89
N GLU A 15 3.22 36.81 -11.45
CA GLU A 15 4.38 37.67 -11.53
C GLU A 15 4.79 38.18 -10.12
N GLN A 16 4.58 39.46 -9.82
CA GLN A 16 4.87 40.06 -8.50
C GLN A 16 3.61 40.44 -7.70
N GLU A 17 2.41 40.29 -8.30
CA GLU A 17 1.13 40.61 -7.64
C GLU A 17 0.62 39.41 -6.84
N ALA A 18 0.26 39.63 -5.58
CA ALA A 18 -0.43 38.65 -4.75
C ALA A 18 -1.92 38.58 -5.16
N ILE A 19 -2.38 37.47 -5.72
CA ILE A 19 -3.70 37.32 -6.32
C ILE A 19 -4.63 36.41 -5.52
N GLY A 20 -4.12 35.72 -4.52
CA GLY A 20 -4.91 34.86 -3.63
C GLY A 20 -4.14 34.41 -2.41
N THR A 21 -4.88 34.12 -1.35
CA THR A 21 -4.33 33.67 -0.07
C THR A 21 -5.16 32.51 0.48
N ALA A 22 -4.50 31.66 1.25
CA ALA A 22 -5.16 30.63 2.06
C ALA A 22 -4.37 30.39 3.34
N VAL A 23 -5.06 30.02 4.40
CA VAL A 23 -4.46 29.63 5.68
C VAL A 23 -4.84 28.19 5.98
N LEU A 24 -3.83 27.35 6.17
CA LEU A 24 -3.97 25.95 6.52
C LEU A 24 -3.41 25.70 7.92
N ASP A 25 -4.24 25.13 8.79
CA ASP A 25 -3.90 24.72 10.15
C ASP A 25 -4.15 23.22 10.26
N GLY A 26 -3.08 22.42 10.19
CA GLY A 26 -3.16 20.98 10.00
C GLY A 26 -3.88 20.63 8.69
N GLN A 27 -5.09 20.07 8.75
CA GLN A 27 -5.97 19.82 7.60
C GLN A 27 -7.20 20.76 7.59
N ALA A 28 -7.21 21.81 8.39
CA ALA A 28 -8.27 22.81 8.39
C ALA A 28 -7.88 24.03 7.55
N ILE A 29 -8.59 24.28 6.47
CA ILE A 29 -8.51 25.51 5.69
C ILE A 29 -9.27 26.58 6.48
N ARG A 30 -8.56 27.49 7.13
CA ARG A 30 -9.16 28.55 7.97
C ARG A 30 -9.62 29.74 7.16
N GLN A 31 -8.89 30.04 6.09
CA GLN A 31 -9.18 31.14 5.18
C GLN A 31 -8.83 30.72 3.76
N PHE A 32 -9.62 31.17 2.80
CA PHE A 32 -9.37 30.94 1.37
C PHE A 32 -9.97 32.10 0.57
N GLU A 33 -9.14 32.83 -0.14
CA GLU A 33 -9.58 33.99 -0.90
C GLU A 33 -8.80 34.16 -2.20
N ILE A 34 -9.52 34.57 -3.26
CA ILE A 34 -8.94 35.06 -4.51
C ILE A 34 -9.41 36.49 -4.71
N ALA A 35 -8.47 37.40 -4.99
CA ALA A 35 -8.76 38.82 -5.24
C ALA A 35 -9.83 38.96 -6.34
N PRO A 36 -10.84 39.85 -6.15
CA PRO A 36 -12.03 39.90 -7.00
C PRO A 36 -11.75 39.99 -8.50
N GLN A 37 -10.75 40.79 -8.90
CA GLN A 37 -10.36 40.98 -10.31
C GLN A 37 -9.73 39.73 -10.93
N TRP A 38 -9.36 38.72 -10.12
CA TRP A 38 -8.73 37.47 -10.55
C TRP A 38 -9.66 36.25 -10.45
N ARG A 39 -10.89 36.42 -9.96
CA ARG A 39 -11.89 35.35 -9.87
C ARG A 39 -12.36 34.89 -11.26
N GLY A 40 -12.93 33.69 -11.35
CA GLY A 40 -13.43 33.10 -12.60
C GLY A 40 -12.36 32.63 -13.60
N ARG A 41 -11.06 32.76 -13.27
CA ARG A 41 -9.92 32.45 -14.15
C ARG A 41 -9.18 31.17 -13.78
N GLY A 42 -9.74 30.33 -12.91
CA GLY A 42 -9.13 29.06 -12.49
C GLY A 42 -8.11 29.15 -11.34
N TYR A 43 -7.76 30.35 -10.88
CA TYR A 43 -6.75 30.53 -9.83
C TYR A 43 -7.16 29.94 -8.47
N GLY A 44 -8.45 29.96 -8.12
CA GLY A 44 -8.96 29.28 -6.93
C GLY A 44 -8.76 27.77 -6.99
N SER A 45 -9.07 27.16 -8.14
CA SER A 45 -8.82 25.74 -8.35
C SER A 45 -7.32 25.38 -8.25
N TYR A 46 -6.46 26.24 -8.80
CA TYR A 46 -5.01 26.06 -8.71
C TYR A 46 -4.50 26.12 -7.26
N LEU A 47 -4.89 27.16 -6.52
CA LEU A 47 -4.49 27.32 -5.12
C LEU A 47 -5.02 26.16 -4.24
N LEU A 48 -6.30 25.82 -4.36
CA LEU A 48 -6.90 24.75 -3.57
C LEU A 48 -6.27 23.38 -3.86
N LYS A 49 -6.01 23.07 -5.14
CA LYS A 49 -5.31 21.85 -5.54
C LYS A 49 -3.93 21.75 -4.90
N GLU A 50 -3.18 22.86 -4.88
CA GLU A 50 -1.84 22.89 -4.32
C GLU A 50 -1.85 22.71 -2.79
N ILE A 51 -2.81 23.33 -2.09
CA ILE A 51 -3.03 23.14 -0.64
C ILE A 51 -3.33 21.67 -0.34
N LEU A 52 -4.27 21.07 -1.06
CA LEU A 52 -4.63 19.66 -0.89
C LEU A 52 -3.43 18.75 -1.16
N ARG A 53 -2.64 19.04 -2.21
CA ARG A 53 -1.44 18.27 -2.53
C ARG A 53 -0.41 18.30 -1.41
N ARG A 54 -0.11 19.47 -0.86
CA ARG A 54 0.86 19.64 0.22
C ARG A 54 0.39 19.06 1.55
N GLY A 55 -0.91 19.11 1.81
CA GLY A 55 -1.53 18.52 3.01
C GLY A 55 -1.83 17.02 2.88
N GLY A 56 -1.34 16.34 1.83
CA GLY A 56 -1.56 14.90 1.61
C GLY A 56 -2.94 14.54 1.06
N GLY A 57 -3.84 15.52 0.86
CA GLY A 57 -5.21 15.29 0.42
C GLY A 57 -5.37 14.72 -0.99
N LEU A 58 -4.31 14.69 -1.79
CA LEU A 58 -4.28 14.08 -3.12
C LEU A 58 -3.47 12.77 -3.14
N ASP A 59 -2.86 12.36 -2.04
CA ASP A 59 -2.18 11.07 -1.95
C ASP A 59 -3.20 9.93 -1.85
N PRO A 60 -3.26 8.99 -2.80
CA PRO A 60 -4.22 7.89 -2.78
C PRO A 60 -4.02 6.92 -1.61
N LYS A 61 -2.86 6.97 -0.95
CA LYS A 61 -2.50 6.09 0.16
C LYS A 61 -2.80 6.69 1.54
N GLN A 62 -3.21 7.97 1.60
CA GLN A 62 -3.44 8.65 2.87
C GLN A 62 -4.92 8.86 3.16
N ALA A 63 -5.35 8.48 4.36
CA ALA A 63 -6.61 8.96 4.91
C ALA A 63 -6.49 10.44 5.27
N THR A 64 -7.39 11.27 4.77
CA THR A 64 -7.40 12.71 5.08
C THR A 64 -8.80 13.21 5.37
N ARG A 65 -8.90 14.24 6.21
CA ARG A 65 -10.15 14.93 6.52
C ARG A 65 -9.93 16.44 6.51
N PHE A 66 -9.94 17.03 5.32
CA PHE A 66 -9.89 18.48 5.22
C PHE A 66 -11.22 19.11 5.62
N THR A 67 -11.13 20.25 6.31
CA THR A 67 -12.29 21.08 6.64
C THR A 67 -12.08 22.48 6.10
N ALA A 68 -13.18 23.17 5.76
CA ALA A 68 -13.18 24.56 5.32
C ALA A 68 -14.46 25.27 5.78
N PRO A 69 -14.48 26.61 5.88
CA PRO A 69 -15.71 27.37 6.10
C PRO A 69 -16.71 27.15 4.97
N LEU A 70 -17.99 27.30 5.28
CA LEU A 70 -19.03 27.33 4.25
C LEU A 70 -18.80 28.51 3.33
N PRO A 71 -18.87 28.35 1.99
CA PRO A 71 -18.75 29.44 1.05
C PRO A 71 -19.95 30.38 1.10
N CYS A 72 -19.70 31.67 0.87
CA CYS A 72 -20.73 32.69 0.89
C CYS A 72 -21.32 32.98 -0.51
N ASP A 73 -20.76 32.41 -1.56
CA ASP A 73 -21.20 32.63 -2.94
C ASP A 73 -21.22 31.34 -3.79
N ALA A 74 -21.89 31.39 -4.93
CA ALA A 74 -22.03 30.25 -5.84
C ALA A 74 -20.69 29.79 -6.44
N ALA A 75 -19.72 30.68 -6.59
CA ALA A 75 -18.40 30.32 -7.11
C ALA A 75 -17.60 29.48 -6.09
N GLY A 76 -17.72 29.82 -4.81
CA GLY A 76 -17.16 29.04 -3.70
C GLY A 76 -17.83 27.65 -3.58
N VAL A 77 -19.14 27.57 -3.74
CA VAL A 77 -19.87 26.28 -3.77
C VAL A 77 -19.36 25.41 -4.92
N ALA A 78 -19.31 25.93 -6.13
CA ALA A 78 -18.82 25.19 -7.30
C ALA A 78 -17.35 24.77 -7.17
N LEU A 79 -16.51 25.60 -6.51
CA LEU A 79 -15.13 25.24 -6.21
C LEU A 79 -15.07 24.10 -5.19
N ALA A 80 -15.89 24.14 -4.14
CA ALA A 80 -15.93 23.10 -3.12
C ALA A 80 -16.37 21.75 -3.71
N GLU A 81 -17.45 21.74 -4.48
CA GLU A 81 -17.97 20.55 -5.17
C GLU A 81 -16.93 19.95 -6.13
N LYS A 82 -16.24 20.79 -6.90
CA LYS A 82 -15.17 20.36 -7.82
C LYS A 82 -14.05 19.59 -7.13
N PHE A 83 -13.83 19.82 -5.84
CA PHE A 83 -12.79 19.18 -5.05
C PHE A 83 -13.35 18.24 -3.97
N ASP A 84 -14.57 17.71 -4.17
CA ASP A 84 -15.23 16.72 -3.32
C ASP A 84 -15.45 17.18 -1.87
N PHE A 85 -15.59 18.50 -1.63
CA PHE A 85 -16.05 19.00 -0.36
C PHE A 85 -17.58 18.95 -0.28
N ALA A 86 -18.08 18.40 0.81
CA ALA A 86 -19.50 18.38 1.13
C ALA A 86 -19.80 19.14 2.43
N ALA A 87 -20.99 19.69 2.55
CA ALA A 87 -21.44 20.33 3.78
C ALA A 87 -21.61 19.27 4.89
N ASP A 88 -21.07 19.57 6.08
CA ASP A 88 -21.17 18.77 7.30
C ASP A 88 -21.38 19.74 8.47
N GLY A 89 -22.65 19.99 8.81
CA GLY A 89 -23.03 21.02 9.77
C GLY A 89 -22.64 22.42 9.33
N ALA A 90 -21.87 23.14 10.14
CA ALA A 90 -21.46 24.53 9.89
C ALA A 90 -20.17 24.67 9.05
N GLN A 91 -19.68 23.59 8.45
CA GLN A 91 -18.43 23.58 7.70
C GLN A 91 -18.53 22.71 6.45
N LEU A 92 -17.59 22.89 5.54
CA LEU A 92 -17.30 21.92 4.49
C LEU A 92 -16.33 20.86 4.99
N VAL A 93 -16.54 19.62 4.57
CA VAL A 93 -15.63 18.50 4.85
C VAL A 93 -15.33 17.74 3.55
N ARG A 94 -14.07 17.50 3.34
CA ARG A 94 -13.58 16.57 2.31
C ARG A 94 -12.91 15.40 3.01
N ARG A 95 -13.50 14.23 2.91
CA ARG A 95 -12.92 13.00 3.42
C ARG A 95 -12.33 12.20 2.27
N ARG A 96 -11.17 11.67 2.51
CA ARG A 96 -10.59 10.63 1.65
C ARG A 96 -10.19 9.46 2.53
N VAL A 97 -10.60 8.28 2.15
CA VAL A 97 -10.07 7.01 2.63
C VAL A 97 -9.06 6.51 1.62
N PRO A 98 -8.01 5.79 2.03
CA PRO A 98 -7.10 5.15 1.09
C PRO A 98 -7.86 4.22 0.15
N ASP A 99 -7.44 4.17 -1.11
CA ASP A 99 -7.98 3.19 -2.04
C ASP A 99 -7.53 1.80 -1.59
N LEU A 100 -8.47 0.86 -1.50
CA LEU A 100 -8.16 -0.52 -1.14
C LEU A 100 -7.36 -1.17 -2.26
N SER A 101 -6.07 -1.38 -2.05
CA SER A 101 -5.20 -2.10 -2.98
C SER A 101 -5.15 -3.59 -2.67
N ALA A 102 -4.65 -4.41 -3.61
CA ALA A 102 -4.44 -5.84 -3.38
C ALA A 102 -3.51 -6.12 -2.19
N VAL A 103 -2.42 -5.35 -2.06
CA VAL A 103 -1.49 -5.45 -0.93
C VAL A 103 -2.16 -5.04 0.37
N GLN A 104 -2.94 -3.95 0.36
CA GLN A 104 -3.64 -3.49 1.55
C GLN A 104 -4.71 -4.48 2.02
N LEU A 105 -5.45 -5.10 1.09
CA LEU A 105 -6.37 -6.18 1.43
C LEU A 105 -5.64 -7.39 2.06
N CYS A 106 -4.43 -7.73 1.56
CA CYS A 106 -3.60 -8.76 2.20
C CYS A 106 -3.21 -8.35 3.62
N HIS A 107 -2.78 -7.11 3.83
CA HIS A 107 -2.41 -6.62 5.16
C HIS A 107 -3.59 -6.66 6.14
N GLU A 108 -4.77 -6.19 5.73
CA GLU A 108 -5.99 -6.19 6.56
C GLU A 108 -6.43 -7.63 6.90
N PHE A 109 -6.39 -8.54 5.92
CA PHE A 109 -6.71 -9.95 6.16
C PHE A 109 -5.74 -10.60 7.15
N LEU A 110 -4.43 -10.37 6.98
CA LEU A 110 -3.41 -10.92 7.87
C LEU A 110 -3.51 -10.30 9.29
N ALA A 111 -3.71 -8.99 9.40
CA ALA A 111 -3.88 -8.32 10.69
C ALA A 111 -5.08 -8.84 11.49
N ALA A 112 -6.16 -9.26 10.81
CA ALA A 112 -7.34 -9.83 11.44
C ALA A 112 -7.16 -11.29 11.89
N ARG A 113 -6.12 -12.01 11.43
CA ARG A 113 -5.95 -13.45 11.66
C ARG A 113 -4.67 -13.85 12.38
N LEU A 114 -3.63 -13.07 12.26
CA LEU A 114 -2.34 -13.38 12.88
C LEU A 114 -2.28 -12.84 14.32
N ALA A 115 -1.68 -13.62 15.19
CA ALA A 115 -1.47 -13.26 16.59
C ALA A 115 0.01 -12.93 16.84
N PRO A 116 0.34 -11.97 17.71
CA PRO A 116 1.74 -11.68 18.09
C PRO A 116 2.49 -12.93 18.57
N GLY A 117 3.81 -12.95 18.36
CA GLY A 117 4.68 -14.05 18.80
C GLY A 117 4.90 -15.14 17.74
N GLY A 118 4.27 -15.06 16.58
CA GLY A 118 4.40 -16.04 15.49
C GLY A 118 5.70 -15.94 14.70
N LEU A 119 5.95 -16.97 13.87
CA LEU A 119 6.99 -16.97 12.83
C LEU A 119 6.33 -16.58 11.50
N TYR A 120 6.66 -15.40 10.98
CA TYR A 120 6.16 -14.89 9.71
C TYR A 120 7.29 -14.79 8.69
N VAL A 121 6.97 -15.05 7.45
CA VAL A 121 7.94 -15.05 6.34
C VAL A 121 7.42 -14.17 5.21
N ASP A 122 8.24 -13.25 4.77
CA ASP A 122 8.08 -12.51 3.54
C ASP A 122 9.01 -13.13 2.49
N ALA A 123 8.44 -13.91 1.59
CA ALA A 123 9.22 -14.67 0.62
C ALA A 123 9.70 -13.84 -0.59
N THR A 124 9.35 -12.55 -0.64
CA THR A 124 9.66 -11.59 -1.71
C THR A 124 9.87 -10.20 -1.13
N CYS A 125 10.86 -10.05 -0.22
CA CYS A 125 10.90 -8.88 0.67
C CYS A 125 11.16 -7.53 -0.03
N GLY A 126 11.82 -7.51 -1.18
CA GLY A 126 12.03 -6.31 -1.96
C GLY A 126 12.60 -5.14 -1.15
N ASN A 127 11.88 -4.03 -1.07
CA ASN A 127 12.27 -2.87 -0.26
C ASN A 127 11.79 -2.93 1.20
N GLY A 128 11.26 -4.07 1.67
CA GLY A 128 10.96 -4.38 3.07
C GLY A 128 9.66 -3.78 3.61
N HIS A 129 8.74 -3.32 2.78
CA HIS A 129 7.46 -2.77 3.25
C HIS A 129 6.59 -3.85 3.89
N ASP A 130 6.44 -4.98 3.24
CA ASP A 130 5.66 -6.12 3.73
C ASP A 130 6.38 -6.79 4.91
N THR A 131 7.71 -6.89 4.86
CA THR A 131 8.52 -7.40 5.99
C THR A 131 8.34 -6.55 7.25
N GLN A 132 8.36 -5.21 7.11
CA GLN A 132 8.12 -4.30 8.24
C GLN A 132 6.70 -4.48 8.81
N PHE A 133 5.68 -4.53 7.96
CA PHE A 133 4.31 -4.80 8.36
C PHE A 133 4.19 -6.12 9.14
N LEU A 134 4.84 -7.19 8.68
CA LEU A 134 4.87 -8.46 9.41
C LEU A 134 5.57 -8.34 10.76
N CYS A 135 6.62 -7.51 10.89
CA CYS A 135 7.27 -7.22 12.17
C CYS A 135 6.33 -6.49 13.15
N GLU A 136 5.52 -5.56 12.65
CA GLU A 136 4.51 -4.87 13.44
C GLU A 136 3.48 -5.86 14.02
N LEU A 137 3.02 -6.82 13.21
CA LEU A 137 2.09 -7.86 13.66
C LEU A 137 2.75 -8.88 14.60
N ALA A 138 4.00 -9.27 14.32
CA ALA A 138 4.73 -10.25 15.13
C ALA A 138 4.99 -9.76 16.56
N GLY A 139 5.16 -8.45 16.71
CA GLY A 139 5.49 -7.84 17.99
C GLY A 139 6.85 -8.30 18.54
N PRO A 140 7.22 -7.90 19.76
CA PRO A 140 8.57 -8.09 20.28
C PRO A 140 8.95 -9.57 20.55
N THR A 141 7.99 -10.46 20.64
CA THR A 141 8.21 -11.90 20.90
C THR A 141 8.19 -12.75 19.64
N GLY A 142 7.76 -12.18 18.50
CA GLY A 142 7.71 -12.89 17.22
C GLY A 142 9.03 -12.91 16.48
N ARG A 143 9.02 -13.53 15.31
CA ARG A 143 10.16 -13.60 14.39
C ARG A 143 9.67 -13.38 12.96
N VAL A 144 10.39 -12.57 12.20
CA VAL A 144 10.11 -12.31 10.79
C VAL A 144 11.35 -12.59 9.95
N LEU A 145 11.18 -13.35 8.89
CA LEU A 145 12.22 -13.66 7.91
C LEU A 145 11.81 -13.07 6.56
N GLY A 146 12.62 -12.13 6.03
CA GLY A 146 12.51 -11.63 4.67
C GLY A 146 13.46 -12.38 3.73
N LEU A 147 13.00 -12.74 2.54
CA LEU A 147 13.80 -13.43 1.52
C LEU A 147 13.74 -12.65 0.21
N ASP A 148 14.87 -12.50 -0.45
CA ASP A 148 14.98 -12.01 -1.82
C ASP A 148 16.25 -12.57 -2.47
N ILE A 149 16.24 -12.71 -3.79
CA ILE A 149 17.43 -13.16 -4.53
C ILE A 149 18.44 -12.02 -4.77
N GLN A 150 18.00 -10.77 -4.62
CA GLN A 150 18.79 -9.58 -4.85
C GLN A 150 19.41 -9.06 -3.56
N GLN A 151 20.74 -8.96 -3.49
CA GLN A 151 21.44 -8.39 -2.33
C GLN A 151 20.94 -6.99 -1.98
N GLN A 152 20.70 -6.14 -2.99
CA GLN A 152 20.20 -4.78 -2.78
C GLN A 152 18.84 -4.75 -2.07
N ALA A 153 17.93 -5.66 -2.41
CA ALA A 153 16.63 -5.80 -1.76
C ALA A 153 16.79 -6.16 -0.27
N VAL A 154 17.68 -7.10 0.02
CA VAL A 154 18.01 -7.53 1.38
C VAL A 154 18.61 -6.38 2.21
N ASP A 155 19.55 -5.64 1.63
CA ASP A 155 20.17 -4.48 2.28
C ASP A 155 19.15 -3.38 2.58
N ASN A 156 18.30 -3.05 1.61
CA ASN A 156 17.22 -2.07 1.77
C ASN A 156 16.24 -2.49 2.88
N THR A 157 15.86 -3.77 2.89
CA THR A 157 14.96 -4.33 3.90
C THR A 157 15.58 -4.26 5.29
N ASN A 158 16.83 -4.72 5.46
CA ASN A 158 17.50 -4.67 6.75
C ASN A 158 17.72 -3.24 7.25
N ALA A 159 18.06 -2.30 6.37
CA ALA A 159 18.15 -0.88 6.71
C ALA A 159 16.81 -0.30 7.17
N ARG A 160 15.70 -0.63 6.48
CA ARG A 160 14.35 -0.25 6.87
C ARG A 160 13.97 -0.79 8.25
N LEU A 161 14.18 -2.08 8.48
CA LEU A 161 13.88 -2.71 9.77
C LEU A 161 14.69 -2.11 10.91
N ALA A 162 15.96 -1.82 10.70
CA ALA A 162 16.82 -1.16 11.69
C ALA A 162 16.30 0.27 12.00
N ALA A 163 15.99 1.06 10.97
CA ALA A 163 15.48 2.41 11.14
C ALA A 163 14.12 2.45 11.86
N ALA A 164 13.27 1.44 11.68
CA ALA A 164 11.99 1.29 12.34
C ALA A 164 12.05 0.60 13.73
N GLY A 165 13.25 0.18 14.19
CA GLY A 165 13.43 -0.48 15.49
C GLY A 165 13.08 -1.97 15.50
N TYR A 166 12.92 -2.60 14.34
CA TYR A 166 12.54 -4.03 14.23
C TYR A 166 13.73 -4.99 14.01
N GLY A 167 14.97 -4.54 14.04
CA GLY A 167 16.15 -5.38 13.76
C GLY A 167 16.33 -6.58 14.70
N VAL A 168 15.65 -6.63 15.85
CA VAL A 168 15.63 -7.78 16.75
C VAL A 168 14.54 -8.79 16.39
N VAL A 169 13.44 -8.33 15.81
CA VAL A 169 12.27 -9.14 15.43
C VAL A 169 12.43 -9.70 14.04
N GLY A 170 12.88 -8.87 13.10
CA GLY A 170 12.95 -9.18 11.67
C GLY A 170 14.35 -9.09 11.10
N ARG A 171 14.64 -9.94 10.14
CA ARG A 171 15.85 -9.89 9.30
C ARG A 171 15.54 -10.36 7.89
N ALA A 172 16.23 -9.78 6.92
CA ALA A 172 16.23 -10.29 5.55
C ALA A 172 17.55 -10.98 5.22
N MET A 173 17.49 -11.96 4.31
CA MET A 173 18.66 -12.68 3.79
C MET A 173 18.49 -12.99 2.31
N VAL A 174 19.61 -13.08 1.60
CA VAL A 174 19.59 -13.51 0.19
C VAL A 174 19.24 -14.99 0.14
N HIS A 175 18.09 -15.28 -0.45
CA HIS A 175 17.63 -16.64 -0.65
C HIS A 175 16.56 -16.69 -1.73
N ASP A 176 16.59 -17.73 -2.54
CA ASP A 176 15.58 -17.99 -3.56
C ASP A 176 14.33 -18.63 -2.92
N HIS A 177 13.17 -18.00 -3.08
CA HIS A 177 11.90 -18.55 -2.56
C HIS A 177 11.55 -19.92 -3.17
N ALA A 178 12.04 -20.27 -4.36
CA ALA A 178 11.90 -21.61 -4.92
C ALA A 178 12.57 -22.69 -4.04
N ARG A 179 13.52 -22.30 -3.20
CA ARG A 179 14.26 -23.15 -2.26
C ARG A 179 13.83 -22.93 -0.79
N LEU A 180 12.63 -22.46 -0.56
CA LEU A 180 12.08 -22.10 0.75
C LEU A 180 12.20 -23.24 1.79
N ALA A 181 12.09 -24.50 1.36
CA ALA A 181 12.25 -25.66 2.23
C ALA A 181 13.64 -25.80 2.88
N GLU A 182 14.66 -25.10 2.39
CA GLU A 182 16.00 -25.11 2.99
C GLU A 182 16.09 -24.24 4.26
N VAL A 183 15.21 -23.26 4.39
CA VAL A 183 15.23 -22.28 5.49
C VAL A 183 14.02 -22.39 6.42
N LEU A 184 12.94 -23.04 5.99
CA LEU A 184 11.73 -23.27 6.77
C LEU A 184 11.47 -24.75 7.01
N LYS A 185 11.27 -25.12 8.26
CA LYS A 185 10.85 -26.49 8.62
C LYS A 185 9.34 -26.66 8.43
N PRO A 186 8.86 -27.85 8.04
CA PRO A 186 7.44 -28.12 7.98
C PRO A 186 6.71 -27.83 9.30
N GLY A 187 5.53 -27.23 9.20
CA GLY A 187 4.65 -26.98 10.35
C GLY A 187 5.14 -25.92 11.35
N THR A 188 6.06 -25.02 10.96
CA THR A 188 6.63 -24.02 11.90
C THR A 188 6.15 -22.60 11.64
N ALA A 189 5.74 -22.25 10.43
CA ALA A 189 5.35 -20.89 10.07
C ALA A 189 3.88 -20.63 10.35
N ASP A 190 3.58 -19.46 10.89
CA ASP A 190 2.23 -18.94 11.05
C ASP A 190 1.74 -18.22 9.80
N CYS A 191 2.66 -17.57 9.08
CA CYS A 191 2.37 -16.87 7.85
C CYS A 191 3.53 -16.98 6.87
N VAL A 192 3.17 -17.15 5.58
CA VAL A 192 4.11 -16.92 4.47
C VAL A 192 3.43 -15.98 3.48
N LEU A 193 4.06 -14.85 3.22
CA LEU A 193 3.59 -13.81 2.30
C LEU A 193 4.42 -13.82 1.03
N PHE A 194 3.75 -13.74 -0.11
CA PHE A 194 4.34 -13.52 -1.44
C PHE A 194 3.73 -12.28 -2.08
N ASN A 195 4.57 -11.42 -2.58
CA ASN A 195 4.18 -10.30 -3.42
C ASN A 195 4.90 -10.47 -4.76
N PHE A 196 4.34 -11.35 -5.63
CA PHE A 196 4.98 -11.71 -6.90
C PHE A 196 5.00 -10.52 -7.85
N GLY A 197 6.19 -9.99 -8.11
CA GLY A 197 6.38 -8.81 -8.93
C GLY A 197 7.88 -8.58 -9.15
N TRP A 198 8.23 -7.41 -9.62
CA TRP A 198 9.62 -6.95 -9.73
C TRP A 198 9.92 -5.87 -8.71
N LEU A 199 11.18 -5.76 -8.33
CA LEU A 199 11.65 -4.70 -7.44
C LEU A 199 11.50 -3.34 -8.15
N PRO A 200 10.71 -2.40 -7.62
CA PRO A 200 10.60 -1.06 -8.20
C PRO A 200 11.97 -0.38 -8.28
N GLY A 201 12.37 0.04 -9.48
CA GLY A 201 13.66 0.72 -9.72
C GLY A 201 14.83 -0.21 -10.08
N ALA A 202 14.66 -1.53 -10.10
CA ALA A 202 15.66 -2.48 -10.59
C ALA A 202 15.49 -2.79 -12.08
N GLU A 203 16.54 -3.38 -12.70
CA GLU A 203 16.45 -3.85 -14.08
C GLU A 203 15.39 -4.96 -14.20
N HIS A 204 14.55 -4.90 -15.23
CA HIS A 204 13.42 -5.83 -15.47
C HIS A 204 13.84 -7.28 -15.79
N ALA A 205 15.15 -7.58 -15.77
CA ALA A 205 15.69 -8.91 -16.10
C ALA A 205 15.52 -9.94 -14.98
N VAL A 206 15.28 -9.50 -13.73
CA VAL A 206 15.17 -10.39 -12.56
C VAL A 206 13.74 -10.36 -12.06
N HIS A 207 13.00 -11.44 -12.28
CA HIS A 207 11.59 -11.59 -11.87
C HIS A 207 11.31 -13.07 -11.54
N SER A 208 10.24 -13.31 -10.76
CA SER A 208 9.74 -14.65 -10.51
C SER A 208 9.19 -15.30 -11.80
N THR A 209 9.30 -16.61 -11.87
CA THR A 209 8.82 -17.41 -13.03
C THR A 209 7.85 -18.48 -12.55
N ALA A 210 6.97 -18.94 -13.43
CA ALA A 210 6.03 -20.01 -13.12
C ALA A 210 6.72 -21.30 -12.61
N ASP A 211 7.94 -21.57 -13.11
CA ASP A 211 8.73 -22.75 -12.71
C ASP A 211 9.26 -22.65 -11.27
N GLY A 212 9.45 -21.44 -10.74
CA GLY A 212 9.87 -21.19 -9.36
C GLY A 212 8.72 -20.97 -8.38
N SER A 213 7.64 -20.32 -8.84
CA SER A 213 6.56 -19.88 -7.96
C SER A 213 5.71 -21.04 -7.42
N VAL A 214 5.33 -22.03 -8.25
CA VAL A 214 4.54 -23.16 -7.77
C VAL A 214 5.29 -24.06 -6.77
N PRO A 215 6.58 -24.42 -6.98
CA PRO A 215 7.39 -25.06 -5.94
C PRO A 215 7.47 -24.24 -4.64
N ALA A 216 7.68 -22.91 -4.73
CA ALA A 216 7.70 -22.05 -3.56
C ALA A 216 6.38 -22.04 -2.78
N LEU A 217 5.25 -21.91 -3.48
CA LEU A 217 3.92 -21.97 -2.87
C LEU A 217 3.68 -23.33 -2.18
N ARG A 218 4.11 -24.44 -2.78
CA ARG A 218 4.02 -25.77 -2.16
C ARG A 218 4.86 -25.87 -0.89
N ALA A 219 6.13 -25.45 -0.93
CA ALA A 219 7.01 -25.45 0.22
C ALA A 219 6.47 -24.54 1.34
N ALA A 220 5.89 -23.40 0.99
CA ALA A 220 5.23 -22.52 1.95
C ALA A 220 4.04 -23.20 2.66
N LEU A 221 3.18 -23.91 1.93
CA LEU A 221 2.06 -24.66 2.51
C LEU A 221 2.52 -25.80 3.43
N GLU A 222 3.63 -26.45 3.09
CA GLU A 222 4.24 -27.46 3.95
C GLU A 222 4.79 -26.83 5.24
N ALA A 223 5.44 -25.67 5.13
CA ALA A 223 5.98 -24.92 6.27
C ALA A 223 4.90 -24.36 7.21
N LEU A 224 3.68 -24.10 6.73
CA LEU A 224 2.59 -23.62 7.59
C LEU A 224 2.19 -24.66 8.65
N ARG A 225 2.02 -24.17 9.89
CA ARG A 225 1.32 -24.95 10.94
C ARG A 225 -0.19 -25.01 10.68
N PRO A 226 -0.95 -25.89 11.32
CA PRO A 226 -2.42 -25.80 11.34
C PRO A 226 -2.88 -24.42 11.83
N GLY A 227 -3.84 -23.83 11.14
CA GLY A 227 -4.30 -22.44 11.35
C GLY A 227 -3.42 -21.37 10.68
N GLY A 228 -2.27 -21.74 10.14
CA GLY A 228 -1.37 -20.81 9.43
C GLY A 228 -1.92 -20.34 8.09
N VAL A 229 -1.43 -19.23 7.59
CA VAL A 229 -1.93 -18.54 6.39
C VAL A 229 -0.80 -18.31 5.39
N LEU A 230 -1.02 -18.74 4.14
CA LEU A 230 -0.29 -18.22 2.99
C LEU A 230 -1.11 -17.08 2.39
N ALA A 231 -0.49 -15.91 2.19
CA ALA A 231 -1.03 -14.81 1.41
C ALA A 231 -0.18 -14.59 0.17
N ALA A 232 -0.80 -14.37 -0.98
CA ALA A 232 -0.09 -14.10 -2.22
C ALA A 232 -0.79 -13.00 -3.02
N VAL A 233 -0.05 -12.01 -3.51
CA VAL A 233 -0.53 -11.06 -4.51
C VAL A 233 0.00 -11.50 -5.87
N LEU A 234 -0.92 -11.88 -6.76
CA LEU A 234 -0.60 -12.34 -8.11
C LEU A 234 -0.81 -11.20 -9.10
N TYR A 235 0.25 -10.78 -9.78
CA TYR A 235 0.19 -9.71 -10.77
C TYR A 235 -0.04 -10.27 -12.18
N SER A 236 -0.67 -9.46 -13.02
CA SER A 236 -0.77 -9.69 -14.47
C SER A 236 0.17 -8.73 -15.20
N GLY A 237 0.90 -9.19 -16.18
CA GLY A 237 1.74 -8.35 -17.04
C GLY A 237 1.78 -8.91 -18.45
N LYS A 238 1.77 -8.04 -19.44
CA LYS A 238 1.69 -8.42 -20.87
C LYS A 238 2.81 -9.35 -21.35
N ILE A 239 3.88 -9.52 -20.58
CA ILE A 239 5.07 -10.26 -21.03
C ILE A 239 5.43 -11.40 -20.06
N ILE A 240 5.15 -11.33 -18.73
CA ILE A 240 5.75 -12.25 -17.75
C ILE A 240 4.77 -12.73 -16.65
N GLY A 241 3.81 -11.92 -16.20
CA GLY A 241 2.95 -12.26 -15.04
C GLY A 241 1.81 -13.23 -15.32
N ASP A 242 1.29 -13.29 -16.56
CA ASP A 242 0.07 -14.05 -16.85
C ASP A 242 0.27 -15.57 -16.73
N ALA A 243 1.42 -16.10 -17.14
CA ALA A 243 1.73 -17.52 -17.01
C ALA A 243 1.89 -17.93 -15.54
N GLU A 244 2.59 -17.13 -14.74
CA GLU A 244 2.79 -17.33 -13.32
C GLU A 244 1.47 -17.25 -12.54
N LYS A 245 0.67 -16.20 -12.77
CA LYS A 245 -0.67 -16.03 -12.21
C LYS A 245 -1.56 -17.25 -12.52
N LYS A 246 -1.58 -17.69 -13.78
CA LYS A 246 -2.36 -18.87 -14.21
C LYS A 246 -1.89 -20.15 -13.52
N ALA A 247 -0.58 -20.38 -13.44
CA ALA A 247 -0.02 -21.56 -12.79
C ALA A 247 -0.35 -21.58 -11.29
N ALA A 248 -0.19 -20.46 -10.60
CA ALA A 248 -0.56 -20.31 -9.18
C ALA A 248 -2.05 -20.56 -8.94
N LEU A 249 -2.94 -20.01 -9.78
CA LEU A 249 -4.39 -20.23 -9.66
C LEU A 249 -4.79 -21.69 -9.91
N VAL A 250 -4.17 -22.36 -10.89
CA VAL A 250 -4.38 -23.80 -11.13
C VAL A 250 -3.93 -24.60 -9.91
N PHE A 251 -2.77 -24.27 -9.36
CA PHE A 251 -2.25 -24.92 -8.15
C PHE A 251 -3.20 -24.71 -6.97
N PHE A 252 -3.63 -23.49 -6.67
CA PHE A 252 -4.55 -23.21 -5.58
C PHE A 252 -5.89 -23.95 -5.71
N LYS A 253 -6.46 -24.02 -6.92
CA LYS A 253 -7.70 -24.77 -7.19
C LYS A 253 -7.54 -26.27 -7.02
N SER A 254 -6.32 -26.83 -7.12
CA SER A 254 -6.04 -28.25 -6.94
C SER A 254 -5.89 -28.67 -5.48
N LEU A 255 -5.82 -27.73 -4.54
CA LEU A 255 -5.60 -28.02 -3.12
C LEU A 255 -6.83 -28.73 -2.51
N PRO A 256 -6.63 -29.78 -1.69
CA PRO A 256 -7.73 -30.54 -1.11
C PRO A 256 -8.47 -29.70 -0.04
N LEU A 257 -9.79 -29.60 -0.18
CA LEU A 257 -10.67 -28.89 0.76
C LEU A 257 -10.59 -29.44 2.19
N THR A 258 -10.25 -30.69 2.37
CA THR A 258 -10.07 -31.31 3.70
C THR A 258 -8.90 -30.71 4.48
N THR A 259 -7.89 -30.18 3.77
CA THR A 259 -6.65 -29.67 4.37
C THR A 259 -6.54 -28.16 4.28
N TYR A 260 -7.11 -27.55 3.24
CA TYR A 260 -6.95 -26.12 2.97
C TYR A 260 -8.28 -25.44 2.67
N THR A 261 -8.38 -24.18 3.04
CA THR A 261 -9.39 -23.26 2.52
C THR A 261 -8.67 -22.22 1.65
N VAL A 262 -9.13 -22.08 0.41
CA VAL A 262 -8.54 -21.13 -0.55
C VAL A 262 -9.53 -20.02 -0.85
N LEU A 263 -9.06 -18.77 -0.78
CA LEU A 263 -9.79 -17.60 -1.23
C LEU A 263 -8.99 -16.93 -2.35
N VAL A 264 -9.69 -16.50 -3.40
CA VAL A 264 -9.17 -15.65 -4.46
C VAL A 264 -10.06 -14.43 -4.53
N CYS A 265 -9.50 -13.25 -4.32
CA CYS A 265 -10.26 -12.00 -4.26
C CYS A 265 -10.11 -11.21 -5.56
N GLU A 266 -11.23 -10.87 -6.18
CA GLU A 266 -11.27 -10.03 -7.38
C GLU A 266 -11.89 -8.67 -7.06
N PHE A 267 -11.32 -7.62 -7.62
CA PHE A 267 -11.91 -6.29 -7.61
C PHE A 267 -12.85 -6.19 -8.82
N ALA A 268 -14.14 -6.40 -8.61
CA ALA A 268 -15.14 -6.60 -9.66
C ALA A 268 -15.28 -5.44 -10.68
N ASN A 269 -14.83 -4.24 -10.33
CA ASN A 269 -14.87 -3.04 -11.15
C ASN A 269 -13.48 -2.55 -11.61
N TRP A 270 -12.43 -3.35 -11.37
CA TRP A 270 -11.08 -3.06 -11.86
C TRP A 270 -10.84 -3.76 -13.21
N ALA A 271 -9.74 -3.40 -13.88
CA ALA A 271 -9.34 -4.08 -15.10
C ALA A 271 -8.98 -5.56 -14.84
N ASP A 272 -9.16 -6.43 -15.84
CA ASP A 272 -8.81 -7.87 -15.77
C ASP A 272 -7.33 -8.13 -15.42
N THR A 273 -6.49 -7.13 -15.65
CA THR A 273 -5.07 -7.14 -15.30
C THR A 273 -4.80 -6.74 -13.85
N ALA A 274 -5.82 -6.45 -13.05
CA ALA A 274 -5.65 -6.09 -11.66
C ALA A 274 -4.95 -7.21 -10.87
N PRO A 275 -4.12 -6.85 -9.88
CA PRO A 275 -3.54 -7.83 -8.97
C PRO A 275 -4.61 -8.60 -8.21
N LEU A 276 -4.42 -9.91 -8.04
CA LEU A 276 -5.32 -10.79 -7.29
C LEU A 276 -4.72 -11.13 -5.92
N PRO A 277 -5.31 -10.67 -4.83
CA PRO A 277 -5.03 -11.21 -3.49
C PRO A 277 -5.56 -12.64 -3.36
N CYS A 278 -4.70 -13.54 -2.94
CA CYS A 278 -5.04 -14.95 -2.71
C CYS A 278 -4.63 -15.35 -1.29
N PHE A 279 -5.48 -16.11 -0.63
CA PHE A 279 -5.21 -16.62 0.72
C PHE A 279 -5.43 -18.11 0.77
N VAL A 280 -4.50 -18.84 1.38
CA VAL A 280 -4.65 -20.26 1.67
C VAL A 280 -4.49 -20.48 3.17
N ILE A 281 -5.53 -20.99 3.80
CA ILE A 281 -5.55 -21.27 5.23
C ILE A 281 -5.39 -22.78 5.40
N LYS A 282 -4.37 -23.22 6.14
CA LYS A 282 -4.17 -24.62 6.51
C LYS A 282 -5.09 -24.98 7.68
N LYS A 283 -5.84 -26.08 7.55
CA LYS A 283 -6.75 -26.60 8.60
C LYS A 283 -6.02 -27.44 9.63
#